data_1e53e38337eeeb59f823861492340071
#
_entry.id   1e53e38337eeeb59f823861492340071
#
_cell.length_a   1.000
_cell.length_b   1.000
_cell.length_c   1.000
_cell.angle_alpha   90.00
_cell.angle_beta   90.00
_cell.angle_gamma   90.00
#
_symmetry.space_group_name_H-M   'P 1'
#
loop_
_entity.id
_entity.type
_entity.pdbx_description
1 polymer ?
#
loop_
_entity_poly.entity_id
_entity_poly.type
_entity_poly.pdbx_seq_one_letter_code
_entity_poly.pdbx_strand_id
1 'polypeptide(L)'
;TDLYNVQLLTSNRIDPAARVVITTVQRLYSMLRGEEELAEDVDEKSGAEIEPDRPVEVTYNPRIPIEAFDVVIVDECHRSIYGVWRQVIKYFDAFLIGLTATPAKQTFGFFNQNLVVEYGHAEAVADGVNVDFDVYRIRTRISEQGSTVEAGLVTKFRERETRKVRLEKLDEDVVYDARQLDRDVVAVDQIRTVIRTFRDNLFKPLDEGGIFPGRSEGPKTLIFAKDESHADDIVRICREEFGRGNDFAVKITYRTTGVKPEDLLNQFRNSFNPRIAVTVDMIATGTDVKPLECVMFMRQIRSRNFFEQMKGRGVRVIDPNDLQAVSADATAKTHFVIVDAVGVTEGDFNDTSPLDRRKTESLKKLLDQVAAGVRDPDVVSSIAGRLARLDRVITPDDRAEIAEAAGGVDLTDLVRFLTDAIDTDKAWEAAAAANGGADPTDDQLHAARAGLIEKACRVLAERPELRTKLVEVRRSYTQVLDETSKDDIIDAGFSRDATDRARTTIESWQAFVAEHRDDIDALQI
;
A
#
# COMPACT_ATOMS: atom_id res chain seq x y z
N THR A 1 -10.93 -4.04 -31.85
CA THR A 1 -12.25 -3.37 -31.82
C THR A 1 -13.03 -3.54 -33.13
N ASP A 2 -12.43 -4.07 -34.18
CA ASP A 2 -13.09 -4.22 -35.49
C ASP A 2 -14.05 -5.42 -35.59
N LEU A 3 -14.06 -6.31 -34.57
CA LEU A 3 -14.88 -7.52 -34.55
C LEU A 3 -16.12 -7.41 -33.63
N TYR A 4 -16.07 -6.56 -32.61
CA TYR A 4 -17.14 -6.45 -31.62
C TYR A 4 -17.40 -4.97 -31.26
N ASN A 5 -18.69 -4.66 -31.02
CA ASN A 5 -19.06 -3.38 -30.44
C ASN A 5 -18.72 -3.39 -28.93
N VAL A 6 -17.74 -2.56 -28.54
CA VAL A 6 -17.22 -2.44 -27.16
C VAL A 6 -17.74 -1.13 -26.58
N GLN A 7 -18.36 -1.20 -25.41
CA GLN A 7 -18.83 -0.05 -24.65
C GLN A 7 -18.06 0.08 -23.34
N LEU A 8 -17.43 1.24 -23.11
CA LEU A 8 -17.01 1.67 -21.76
C LEU A 8 -18.19 2.42 -21.13
N LEU A 9 -18.70 1.93 -19.99
CA LEU A 9 -19.82 2.57 -19.31
C LEU A 9 -19.35 3.84 -18.58
N THR A 10 -19.83 4.97 -19.03
CA THR A 10 -19.71 6.27 -18.35
C THR A 10 -21.04 6.72 -17.75
N SER A 11 -22.12 5.98 -17.99
CA SER A 11 -23.46 6.18 -17.44
C SER A 11 -24.12 4.83 -17.14
N ASN A 12 -25.21 4.81 -16.39
CA ASN A 12 -25.95 3.61 -16.02
C ASN A 12 -26.84 3.06 -17.18
N ARG A 13 -26.29 3.04 -18.40
CA ARG A 13 -27.01 2.54 -19.59
C ARG A 13 -26.11 1.64 -20.44
N ILE A 14 -26.60 0.42 -20.68
CA ILE A 14 -25.96 -0.54 -21.59
C ILE A 14 -26.58 -0.36 -22.98
N ASP A 15 -25.75 -0.18 -23.99
CA ASP A 15 -26.18 -0.19 -25.40
C ASP A 15 -26.58 -1.63 -25.78
N PRO A 16 -27.80 -1.87 -26.25
CA PRO A 16 -28.22 -3.20 -26.69
C PRO A 16 -27.36 -3.80 -27.80
N ALA A 17 -26.66 -2.99 -28.57
CA ALA A 17 -25.71 -3.41 -29.60
C ALA A 17 -24.33 -3.79 -29.06
N ALA A 18 -23.99 -3.43 -27.80
CA ALA A 18 -22.70 -3.76 -27.22
C ALA A 18 -22.57 -5.28 -27.00
N ARG A 19 -21.44 -5.83 -27.43
CA ARG A 19 -21.08 -7.24 -27.20
C ARG A 19 -20.06 -7.39 -26.07
N VAL A 20 -19.32 -6.33 -25.80
CA VAL A 20 -18.38 -6.24 -24.67
C VAL A 20 -18.68 -4.96 -23.90
N VAL A 21 -18.87 -5.09 -22.61
CA VAL A 21 -19.13 -3.97 -21.70
C VAL A 21 -17.99 -3.90 -20.69
N ILE A 22 -17.33 -2.74 -20.61
CA ILE A 22 -16.29 -2.45 -19.64
C ILE A 22 -16.89 -1.51 -18.60
N THR A 23 -16.83 -1.90 -17.32
CA THR A 23 -17.43 -1.13 -16.23
C THR A 23 -16.69 -1.35 -14.91
N THR A 24 -16.92 -0.47 -13.94
CA THR A 24 -16.52 -0.69 -12.56
C THR A 24 -17.57 -1.53 -11.82
N VAL A 25 -17.17 -2.26 -10.78
CA VAL A 25 -18.09 -3.05 -9.97
C VAL A 25 -19.09 -2.14 -9.22
N GLN A 26 -18.67 -0.92 -8.86
CA GLN A 26 -19.51 0.08 -8.22
C GLN A 26 -20.64 0.54 -9.12
N ARG A 27 -20.32 0.84 -10.38
CA ARG A 27 -21.33 1.23 -11.38
C ARG A 27 -22.32 0.10 -11.63
N LEU A 28 -21.83 -1.12 -11.76
CA LEU A 28 -22.69 -2.28 -11.96
C LEU A 28 -23.61 -2.51 -10.75
N TYR A 29 -23.11 -2.34 -9.53
CA TYR A 29 -23.92 -2.39 -8.32
C TYR A 29 -25.01 -1.31 -8.29
N SER A 30 -24.68 -0.07 -8.61
CA SER A 30 -25.63 1.05 -8.74
C SER A 30 -26.74 0.73 -9.77
N MET A 31 -26.34 0.19 -10.93
CA MET A 31 -27.27 -0.20 -11.98
C MET A 31 -28.23 -1.33 -11.53
N LEU A 32 -27.69 -2.34 -10.84
CA LEU A 32 -28.50 -3.46 -10.33
C LEU A 32 -29.50 -3.00 -9.26
N ARG A 33 -29.16 -1.96 -8.50
CA ARG A 33 -30.07 -1.28 -7.56
C ARG A 33 -31.13 -0.41 -8.24
N GLY A 34 -30.99 -0.19 -9.55
CA GLY A 34 -31.94 0.65 -10.32
C GLY A 34 -31.71 2.14 -10.15
N GLU A 35 -30.52 2.56 -9.71
CA GLU A 35 -30.13 3.96 -9.63
C GLU A 35 -29.94 4.55 -11.04
N GLU A 36 -30.37 5.80 -11.24
CA GLU A 36 -30.31 6.43 -12.56
C GLU A 36 -28.87 6.76 -12.98
N GLU A 37 -28.04 7.21 -12.02
CA GLU A 37 -26.61 7.51 -12.25
C GLU A 37 -25.78 7.22 -11.00
N LEU A 38 -24.51 6.92 -11.20
CA LEU A 38 -23.50 6.85 -10.15
C LEU A 38 -22.81 8.21 -10.03
N ALA A 39 -22.57 8.68 -8.81
CA ALA A 39 -21.81 9.91 -8.59
C ALA A 39 -20.38 9.76 -9.14
N GLU A 40 -19.88 10.78 -9.87
CA GLU A 40 -18.57 10.73 -10.55
C GLU A 40 -17.42 10.45 -9.58
N ASP A 41 -17.49 11.03 -8.37
CA ASP A 41 -16.47 10.83 -7.32
C ASP A 41 -16.41 9.39 -6.76
N VAL A 42 -17.45 8.58 -6.98
CA VAL A 42 -17.54 7.17 -6.58
C VAL A 42 -17.00 6.25 -7.66
N ASP A 43 -17.18 6.60 -8.92
CA ASP A 43 -16.71 5.78 -10.05
C ASP A 43 -15.19 5.79 -10.21
N GLU A 44 -14.55 6.90 -9.83
CA GLU A 44 -13.08 7.06 -9.91
C GLU A 44 -12.32 6.42 -8.74
N LYS A 45 -12.99 6.10 -7.63
CA LYS A 45 -12.35 5.51 -6.46
C LYS A 45 -12.26 3.99 -6.55
N SER A 46 -11.19 3.43 -5.99
CA SER A 46 -11.02 1.98 -5.90
C SER A 46 -12.16 1.33 -5.10
N GLY A 47 -12.73 0.24 -5.61
CA GLY A 47 -13.76 -0.54 -4.90
C GLY A 47 -13.35 -1.05 -3.52
N ALA A 48 -12.04 -1.09 -3.22
CA ALA A 48 -11.52 -1.40 -1.89
C ALA A 48 -11.61 -0.21 -0.91
N GLU A 49 -11.84 1.00 -1.41
CA GLU A 49 -11.91 2.25 -0.62
C GLU A 49 -13.35 2.67 -0.34
N ILE A 50 -14.31 2.10 -1.06
CA ILE A 50 -15.72 2.45 -0.95
C ILE A 50 -16.53 1.20 -0.64
N GLU A 51 -16.94 1.05 0.63
CA GLU A 51 -18.13 0.26 0.94
C GLU A 51 -19.33 1.23 1.00
N PRO A 52 -20.47 0.87 0.39
CA PRO A 52 -21.67 1.71 0.50
C PRO A 52 -22.04 1.87 1.98
N ASP A 53 -22.41 3.07 2.37
CA ASP A 53 -22.81 3.40 3.76
C ASP A 53 -23.94 2.50 4.29
N ARG A 54 -24.72 1.94 3.38
CA ARG A 54 -25.75 0.93 3.67
C ARG A 54 -25.71 -0.12 2.57
N PRO A 55 -25.06 -1.27 2.80
CA PRO A 55 -25.11 -2.38 1.84
C PRO A 55 -26.55 -2.88 1.74
N VAL A 56 -27.10 -2.78 0.54
CA VAL A 56 -28.42 -3.33 0.20
C VAL A 56 -28.18 -4.57 -0.62
N GLU A 57 -28.89 -5.64 -0.31
CA GLU A 57 -28.84 -6.88 -1.06
C GLU A 57 -29.23 -6.65 -2.53
N VAL A 58 -28.46 -7.23 -3.45
CA VAL A 58 -28.77 -7.18 -4.89
C VAL A 58 -29.91 -8.13 -5.17
N THR A 59 -31.04 -7.59 -5.59
CA THR A 59 -32.21 -8.35 -6.01
C THR A 59 -32.30 -8.41 -7.53
N TYR A 60 -33.15 -9.32 -8.07
CA TYR A 60 -33.35 -9.43 -9.50
C TYR A 60 -33.81 -8.10 -10.13
N ASN A 61 -33.08 -7.65 -11.15
CA ASN A 61 -33.39 -6.45 -11.90
C ASN A 61 -33.79 -6.82 -13.35
N PRO A 62 -35.08 -6.62 -13.75
CA PRO A 62 -35.52 -6.98 -15.10
C PRO A 62 -34.91 -6.15 -16.22
N ARG A 63 -34.25 -5.01 -15.91
CA ARG A 63 -33.53 -4.22 -16.91
C ARG A 63 -32.15 -4.82 -17.22
N ILE A 64 -31.58 -5.58 -16.28
CA ILE A 64 -30.31 -6.28 -16.40
C ILE A 64 -30.56 -7.70 -15.87
N PRO A 65 -31.17 -8.59 -16.69
CA PRO A 65 -31.47 -9.96 -16.28
C PRO A 65 -30.17 -10.73 -15.98
N ILE A 66 -30.30 -11.81 -15.20
CA ILE A 66 -29.13 -12.63 -14.81
C ILE A 66 -28.40 -13.23 -16.02
N GLU A 67 -29.10 -13.40 -17.13
CA GLU A 67 -28.62 -13.93 -18.42
C GLU A 67 -28.06 -12.84 -19.35
N ALA A 68 -27.89 -11.61 -18.86
CA ALA A 68 -27.44 -10.50 -19.70
C ALA A 68 -26.01 -10.67 -20.24
N PHE A 69 -25.20 -11.48 -19.56
CA PHE A 69 -23.81 -11.76 -19.95
C PHE A 69 -23.52 -13.26 -19.89
N ASP A 70 -22.82 -13.77 -20.90
CA ASP A 70 -22.34 -15.15 -20.95
C ASP A 70 -21.03 -15.33 -20.16
N VAL A 71 -20.19 -14.27 -20.10
CA VAL A 71 -18.88 -14.28 -19.44
C VAL A 71 -18.70 -12.99 -18.67
N VAL A 72 -18.25 -13.09 -17.43
CA VAL A 72 -17.84 -11.97 -16.58
C VAL A 72 -16.35 -12.12 -16.26
N ILE A 73 -15.55 -11.14 -16.69
CA ILE A 73 -14.11 -11.10 -16.41
C ILE A 73 -13.86 -10.03 -15.34
N VAL A 74 -13.26 -10.44 -14.23
CA VAL A 74 -12.98 -9.57 -13.10
C VAL A 74 -11.47 -9.38 -12.97
N ASP A 75 -11.00 -8.18 -13.28
CA ASP A 75 -9.60 -7.81 -13.05
C ASP A 75 -9.38 -7.47 -11.57
N GLU A 76 -8.17 -7.75 -11.06
CA GLU A 76 -7.83 -7.63 -9.63
C GLU A 76 -8.89 -8.30 -8.73
N CYS A 77 -9.35 -9.49 -9.14
CA CYS A 77 -10.50 -10.19 -8.54
C CYS A 77 -10.37 -10.39 -7.03
N HIS A 78 -9.14 -10.47 -6.51
CA HIS A 78 -8.88 -10.57 -5.08
C HIS A 78 -9.44 -9.39 -4.25
N ARG A 79 -9.80 -8.26 -4.88
CA ARG A 79 -10.43 -7.09 -4.22
C ARG A 79 -11.96 -7.16 -4.25
N SER A 80 -12.52 -7.80 -5.27
CA SER A 80 -13.96 -7.77 -5.56
C SER A 80 -14.73 -9.00 -5.03
N ILE A 81 -14.03 -10.02 -4.51
CA ILE A 81 -14.66 -11.25 -3.99
C ILE A 81 -15.19 -11.09 -2.56
N TYR A 82 -15.03 -9.92 -1.95
CA TYR A 82 -15.44 -9.65 -0.57
C TYR A 82 -16.59 -8.64 -0.50
N GLY A 83 -17.27 -8.65 0.64
CA GLY A 83 -18.28 -7.66 0.96
C GLY A 83 -19.44 -7.63 -0.04
N VAL A 84 -19.93 -6.44 -0.30
CA VAL A 84 -21.08 -6.18 -1.19
C VAL A 84 -20.78 -6.52 -2.64
N TRP A 85 -19.53 -6.38 -3.08
CA TRP A 85 -19.10 -6.62 -4.46
C TRP A 85 -19.25 -8.07 -4.89
N ARG A 86 -19.11 -9.01 -3.95
CA ARG A 86 -19.34 -10.43 -4.19
C ARG A 86 -20.75 -10.72 -4.74
N GLN A 87 -21.76 -9.99 -4.29
CA GLN A 87 -23.13 -10.15 -4.76
C GLN A 87 -23.27 -9.77 -6.24
N VAL A 88 -22.58 -8.68 -6.66
CA VAL A 88 -22.58 -8.24 -8.06
C VAL A 88 -21.96 -9.30 -8.97
N ILE A 89 -20.81 -9.85 -8.55
CA ILE A 89 -20.10 -10.87 -9.32
C ILE A 89 -20.94 -12.16 -9.42
N LYS A 90 -21.66 -12.52 -8.36
CA LYS A 90 -22.51 -13.73 -8.32
C LYS A 90 -23.91 -13.53 -8.88
N TYR A 91 -24.27 -12.31 -9.26
CA TYR A 91 -25.61 -12.01 -9.75
C TYR A 91 -25.90 -12.68 -11.09
N PHE A 92 -24.93 -12.74 -11.99
CA PHE A 92 -25.10 -13.24 -13.35
C PHE A 92 -24.94 -14.76 -13.43
N ASP A 93 -25.80 -15.39 -14.24
CA ASP A 93 -25.63 -16.78 -14.68
C ASP A 93 -24.63 -16.84 -15.84
N ALA A 94 -23.35 -16.63 -15.51
CA ALA A 94 -22.27 -16.45 -16.46
C ALA A 94 -21.01 -17.22 -16.03
N PHE A 95 -20.15 -17.54 -17.00
CA PHE A 95 -18.82 -18.02 -16.70
C PHE A 95 -18.00 -16.90 -16.06
N LEU A 96 -17.47 -17.15 -14.85
CA LEU A 96 -16.69 -16.18 -14.11
C LEU A 96 -15.19 -16.46 -14.26
N ILE A 97 -14.48 -15.47 -14.79
CA ILE A 97 -13.02 -15.50 -14.95
C ILE A 97 -12.42 -14.43 -14.05
N GLY A 98 -11.60 -14.82 -13.08
CA GLY A 98 -10.85 -13.91 -12.22
C GLY A 98 -9.41 -13.75 -12.69
N LEU A 99 -8.96 -12.51 -12.86
CA LEU A 99 -7.56 -12.16 -13.13
C LEU A 99 -6.96 -11.55 -11.87
N THR A 100 -5.75 -11.94 -11.51
CA THR A 100 -5.03 -11.34 -10.37
C THR A 100 -3.53 -11.59 -10.49
N ALA A 101 -2.74 -10.56 -10.21
CA ALA A 101 -1.30 -10.71 -10.09
C ALA A 101 -0.87 -11.28 -8.72
N THR A 102 -1.79 -11.31 -7.74
CA THR A 102 -1.50 -11.66 -6.34
C THR A 102 -2.61 -12.54 -5.76
N PRO A 103 -2.67 -13.83 -6.19
CA PRO A 103 -3.70 -14.75 -5.71
C PRO A 103 -3.51 -15.06 -4.22
N ALA A 104 -4.53 -14.78 -3.40
CA ALA A 104 -4.58 -15.15 -1.99
C ALA A 104 -5.34 -16.48 -1.80
N LYS A 105 -5.16 -17.15 -0.66
CA LYS A 105 -5.89 -18.40 -0.34
C LYS A 105 -7.41 -18.26 -0.48
N GLN A 106 -7.94 -17.10 -0.14
CA GLN A 106 -9.36 -16.79 -0.23
C GLN A 106 -9.83 -16.63 -1.69
N THR A 107 -8.96 -16.10 -2.58
CA THR A 107 -9.23 -16.03 -4.02
C THR A 107 -9.37 -17.44 -4.60
N PHE A 108 -8.45 -18.33 -4.26
CA PHE A 108 -8.55 -19.74 -4.64
C PHE A 108 -9.82 -20.39 -4.12
N GLY A 109 -10.19 -20.12 -2.85
CA GLY A 109 -11.43 -20.64 -2.26
C GLY A 109 -12.69 -20.14 -2.98
N PHE A 110 -12.75 -18.86 -3.38
CA PHE A 110 -13.87 -18.29 -4.11
C PHE A 110 -14.09 -18.94 -5.48
N PHE A 111 -13.01 -19.23 -6.20
CA PHE A 111 -13.02 -19.91 -7.50
C PHE A 111 -12.92 -21.45 -7.39
N ASN A 112 -13.27 -22.04 -6.23
CA ASN A 112 -13.25 -23.49 -6.00
C ASN A 112 -11.89 -24.13 -6.30
N GLN A 113 -10.79 -23.42 -6.05
CA GLN A 113 -9.41 -23.84 -6.35
C GLN A 113 -9.13 -24.10 -7.84
N ASN A 114 -9.98 -23.59 -8.72
CA ASN A 114 -9.85 -23.74 -10.16
C ASN A 114 -8.87 -22.69 -10.73
N LEU A 115 -7.56 -22.95 -10.60
CA LEU A 115 -6.50 -22.18 -11.25
C LEU A 115 -6.32 -22.72 -12.68
N VAL A 116 -6.76 -21.96 -13.68
CA VAL A 116 -6.75 -22.39 -15.09
C VAL A 116 -5.38 -22.11 -15.74
N VAL A 117 -4.81 -20.93 -15.48
CA VAL A 117 -3.51 -20.50 -16.00
C VAL A 117 -2.77 -19.75 -14.92
N GLU A 118 -1.50 -20.08 -14.76
CA GLU A 118 -0.52 -19.32 -13.99
C GLU A 118 0.58 -18.88 -14.97
N TYR A 119 0.90 -17.58 -14.96
CA TYR A 119 1.99 -17.01 -15.74
C TYR A 119 2.88 -16.22 -14.81
N GLY A 120 3.91 -16.91 -14.32
CA GLY A 120 4.79 -16.41 -13.29
C GLY A 120 5.77 -15.34 -13.80
N HIS A 121 6.37 -14.59 -12.86
CA HIS A 121 7.38 -13.59 -13.21
C HIS A 121 8.57 -14.19 -13.98
N ALA A 122 9.04 -15.37 -13.58
CA ALA A 122 10.16 -16.04 -14.23
C ALA A 122 9.85 -16.42 -15.69
N GLU A 123 8.62 -16.90 -15.97
CA GLU A 123 8.17 -17.19 -17.33
C GLU A 123 8.06 -15.91 -18.15
N ALA A 124 7.48 -14.84 -17.58
CA ALA A 124 7.36 -13.55 -18.25
C ALA A 124 8.73 -12.91 -18.57
N VAL A 125 9.74 -13.16 -17.74
CA VAL A 125 11.13 -12.76 -18.03
C VAL A 125 11.73 -13.60 -19.14
N ALA A 126 11.55 -14.93 -19.11
CA ALA A 126 12.03 -15.84 -20.14
C ALA A 126 11.41 -15.53 -21.53
N ASP A 127 10.13 -15.14 -21.55
CA ASP A 127 9.43 -14.73 -22.77
C ASP A 127 9.74 -13.30 -23.22
N GLY A 128 10.58 -12.55 -22.47
CA GLY A 128 10.93 -11.16 -22.78
C GLY A 128 9.77 -10.16 -22.62
N VAL A 129 8.72 -10.52 -21.90
CA VAL A 129 7.57 -9.65 -21.60
C VAL A 129 7.85 -8.76 -20.39
N ASN A 130 8.67 -9.28 -19.44
CA ASN A 130 9.13 -8.56 -18.27
C ASN A 130 10.67 -8.54 -18.22
N VAL A 131 11.23 -7.58 -17.48
CA VAL A 131 12.64 -7.62 -17.08
C VAL A 131 12.76 -8.18 -15.66
N ASP A 132 13.88 -8.80 -15.36
CA ASP A 132 14.21 -9.27 -14.00
C ASP A 132 14.66 -8.10 -13.10
N PHE A 133 14.94 -8.36 -11.85
CA PHE A 133 15.35 -7.35 -10.90
C PHE A 133 16.53 -7.80 -10.04
N ASP A 134 17.34 -6.83 -9.63
CA ASP A 134 18.35 -7.00 -8.60
C ASP A 134 17.98 -6.24 -7.34
N VAL A 135 18.43 -6.74 -6.19
CA VAL A 135 18.17 -6.09 -4.90
C VAL A 135 19.45 -5.45 -4.39
N TYR A 136 19.45 -4.12 -4.31
CA TYR A 136 20.48 -3.32 -3.68
C TYR A 136 20.04 -2.91 -2.28
N ARG A 137 20.77 -3.29 -1.25
CA ARG A 137 20.42 -3.02 0.14
C ARG A 137 21.23 -1.86 0.69
N ILE A 138 20.57 -0.97 1.41
CA ILE A 138 21.22 0.11 2.17
C ILE A 138 20.82 -0.06 3.62
N ARG A 139 21.77 -0.48 4.46
CA ARG A 139 21.56 -0.63 5.89
C ARG A 139 22.30 0.47 6.63
N THR A 140 21.56 1.19 7.45
CA THR A 140 22.11 2.24 8.30
C THR A 140 22.02 1.82 9.77
N ARG A 141 22.86 2.42 10.62
CA ARG A 141 22.82 2.15 12.06
C ARG A 141 21.46 2.48 12.65
N ILE A 142 20.87 3.61 12.27
CA ILE A 142 19.55 4.01 12.75
C ILE A 142 18.47 3.03 12.26
N SER A 143 18.53 2.56 11.02
CA SER A 143 17.55 1.61 10.50
C SER A 143 17.62 0.22 11.16
N GLU A 144 18.75 -0.16 11.75
CA GLU A 144 18.91 -1.46 12.42
C GLU A 144 18.79 -1.39 13.94
N GLN A 145 19.36 -0.36 14.56
CA GLN A 145 19.52 -0.27 16.01
C GLN A 145 18.67 0.82 16.66
N GLY A 146 18.11 1.75 15.85
CA GLY A 146 17.49 2.96 16.37
C GLY A 146 18.52 3.99 16.84
N SER A 147 18.07 4.95 17.63
CA SER A 147 18.91 5.99 18.23
C SER A 147 18.27 6.58 19.48
N THR A 148 18.97 7.56 20.08
CA THR A 148 18.49 8.29 21.26
C THR A 148 18.64 9.78 21.02
N VAL A 149 17.57 10.55 21.28
CA VAL A 149 17.60 12.01 21.37
C VAL A 149 17.64 12.38 22.84
N GLU A 150 18.72 13.03 23.27
CA GLU A 150 18.98 13.30 24.69
C GLU A 150 18.02 14.37 25.25
N ALA A 151 17.65 14.20 26.51
CA ALA A 151 16.91 15.20 27.28
C ALA A 151 17.63 16.53 27.31
N GLY A 152 16.87 17.61 27.39
CA GLY A 152 17.40 18.95 27.46
C GLY A 152 17.66 19.61 26.10
N LEU A 153 17.64 18.86 25.01
CA LEU A 153 17.72 19.42 23.66
C LEU A 153 16.38 20.07 23.29
N VAL A 154 16.44 21.19 22.58
CA VAL A 154 15.26 21.80 21.95
C VAL A 154 15.08 21.12 20.61
N THR A 155 13.99 20.36 20.50
CA THR A 155 13.72 19.58 19.30
C THR A 155 12.40 19.98 18.66
N LYS A 156 12.22 19.62 17.41
CA LYS A 156 10.99 19.87 16.65
C LYS A 156 10.02 18.73 16.85
N PHE A 157 8.83 19.06 17.34
CA PHE A 157 7.70 18.18 17.36
C PHE A 157 6.78 18.52 16.20
N ARG A 158 6.46 17.53 15.39
CA ARG A 158 5.54 17.67 14.28
C ARG A 158 4.22 16.96 14.59
N GLU A 159 3.15 17.70 14.62
CA GLU A 159 1.81 17.16 14.79
C GLU A 159 1.43 16.38 13.51
N ARG A 160 1.07 15.10 13.66
CA ARG A 160 0.84 14.22 12.51
C ARG A 160 -0.34 14.63 11.63
N GLU A 161 -1.40 15.19 12.25
CA GLU A 161 -2.61 15.58 11.53
C GLU A 161 -2.50 16.95 10.87
N THR A 162 -2.07 17.95 11.64
CA THR A 162 -2.01 19.35 11.18
C THR A 162 -0.69 19.71 10.55
N ARG A 163 0.35 18.86 10.76
CA ARG A 163 1.75 19.08 10.35
C ARG A 163 2.39 20.34 10.94
N LYS A 164 1.75 20.96 11.91
CA LYS A 164 2.34 22.07 12.64
C LYS A 164 3.57 21.60 13.38
N VAL A 165 4.66 22.34 13.21
CA VAL A 165 5.90 22.11 13.91
C VAL A 165 5.95 23.07 15.08
N ARG A 166 6.23 22.54 16.27
CA ARG A 166 6.52 23.31 17.48
C ARG A 166 7.90 22.96 17.99
N LEU A 167 8.59 23.92 18.56
CA LEU A 167 9.87 23.71 19.21
C LEU A 167 9.60 23.53 20.70
N GLU A 168 10.01 22.41 21.25
CA GLU A 168 9.92 22.13 22.68
C GLU A 168 11.24 21.53 23.16
N LYS A 169 11.56 21.79 24.43
CA LYS A 169 12.68 21.15 25.11
C LYS A 169 12.24 19.76 25.53
N LEU A 170 13.07 18.76 25.22
CA LEU A 170 12.84 17.40 25.69
C LEU A 170 13.06 17.33 27.20
N ASP A 171 12.05 16.86 27.91
CA ASP A 171 12.13 16.66 29.37
C ASP A 171 12.81 15.33 29.71
N GLU A 172 12.73 14.35 28.80
CA GLU A 172 13.29 13.00 28.94
C GLU A 172 14.02 12.58 27.66
N ASP A 173 14.92 11.57 27.79
CA ASP A 173 15.58 10.96 26.64
C ASP A 173 14.55 10.23 25.78
N VAL A 174 14.47 10.55 24.49
CA VAL A 174 13.66 9.83 23.52
C VAL A 174 14.49 8.73 22.90
N VAL A 175 14.37 7.52 23.44
CA VAL A 175 14.99 6.31 22.89
C VAL A 175 14.01 5.67 21.92
N TYR A 176 14.46 5.40 20.70
CA TYR A 176 13.67 4.72 19.70
C TYR A 176 14.44 3.58 19.03
N ASP A 177 13.77 2.48 18.79
CA ASP A 177 14.31 1.33 18.06
C ASP A 177 14.00 1.43 16.55
N ALA A 178 14.57 0.52 15.77
CA ALA A 178 14.35 0.45 14.32
C ALA A 178 12.85 0.33 13.93
N ARG A 179 11.99 -0.23 14.81
CA ARG A 179 10.56 -0.40 14.56
C ARG A 179 9.77 0.89 14.78
N GLN A 180 10.30 1.81 15.56
CA GLN A 180 9.72 3.13 15.84
C GLN A 180 10.15 4.18 14.82
N LEU A 181 11.23 3.89 14.08
CA LEU A 181 11.68 4.72 12.97
C LEU A 181 10.54 4.91 11.96
N ASP A 182 10.37 6.16 11.52
CA ASP A 182 9.30 6.61 10.62
C ASP A 182 7.87 6.43 11.15
N ARG A 183 7.68 5.92 12.36
CA ARG A 183 6.37 5.85 13.03
C ARG A 183 6.21 6.97 14.03
N ASP A 184 7.11 7.05 14.98
CA ASP A 184 7.08 7.94 16.12
C ASP A 184 8.18 8.97 16.04
N VAL A 185 9.30 8.61 15.40
CA VAL A 185 10.45 9.48 15.15
C VAL A 185 10.79 9.49 13.67
N VAL A 186 10.99 10.67 13.09
CA VAL A 186 11.55 10.86 11.75
C VAL A 186 13.01 11.25 11.91
N ALA A 187 13.89 10.33 11.57
CA ALA A 187 15.33 10.60 11.55
C ALA A 187 15.72 11.21 10.20
N VAL A 188 15.80 12.53 10.15
CA VAL A 188 16.13 13.28 8.91
C VAL A 188 17.50 12.87 8.37
N ASP A 189 18.46 12.60 9.26
CA ASP A 189 19.80 12.18 8.86
C ASP A 189 19.81 10.75 8.26
N GLN A 190 18.92 9.86 8.71
CA GLN A 190 18.75 8.54 8.12
C GLN A 190 18.27 8.65 6.66
N ILE A 191 17.24 9.48 6.40
CA ILE A 191 16.75 9.73 5.03
C ILE A 191 17.90 10.28 4.18
N ARG A 192 18.64 11.27 4.70
CA ARG A 192 19.79 11.89 4.01
C ARG A 192 20.89 10.86 3.72
N THR A 193 21.21 10.03 4.69
CA THR A 193 22.22 8.97 4.56
C THR A 193 21.86 7.96 3.48
N VAL A 194 20.60 7.51 3.44
CA VAL A 194 20.11 6.61 2.37
C VAL A 194 20.20 7.27 0.99
N ILE A 195 19.68 8.49 0.84
CA ILE A 195 19.67 9.19 -0.45
C ILE A 195 21.10 9.50 -0.91
N ARG A 196 21.98 9.93 0.00
CA ARG A 196 23.39 10.16 -0.31
C ARG A 196 24.08 8.88 -0.75
N THR A 197 23.90 7.78 -0.02
CA THR A 197 24.46 6.47 -0.38
C THR A 197 23.98 6.01 -1.74
N PHE A 198 22.70 6.14 -2.01
CA PHE A 198 22.14 5.84 -3.33
C PHE A 198 22.83 6.67 -4.42
N ARG A 199 22.88 8.00 -4.28
CA ARG A 199 23.55 8.92 -5.21
C ARG A 199 25.01 8.53 -5.44
N ASP A 200 25.77 8.33 -4.37
CA ASP A 200 27.21 8.11 -4.41
C ASP A 200 27.58 6.74 -5.04
N ASN A 201 26.67 5.77 -5.00
CA ASN A 201 26.87 4.46 -5.61
C ASN A 201 26.17 4.30 -6.98
N LEU A 202 25.48 5.32 -7.49
CA LEU A 202 24.76 5.18 -8.77
C LEU A 202 25.68 4.77 -9.92
N PHE A 203 26.83 5.43 -10.08
CA PHE A 203 27.67 5.33 -11.28
C PHE A 203 29.04 4.72 -11.02
N LYS A 204 29.27 4.19 -9.84
CA LYS A 204 30.52 3.48 -9.54
C LYS A 204 30.69 2.27 -10.48
N PRO A 205 31.92 1.80 -10.70
CA PRO A 205 32.16 0.51 -11.34
C PRO A 205 31.41 -0.61 -10.60
N LEU A 206 31.07 -1.67 -11.32
CA LEU A 206 30.30 -2.79 -10.75
C LEU A 206 31.08 -3.49 -9.61
N ASP A 207 32.38 -3.65 -9.75
CA ASP A 207 33.29 -4.21 -8.74
C ASP A 207 33.41 -3.33 -7.47
N GLU A 208 33.07 -2.04 -7.56
CA GLU A 208 32.96 -1.10 -6.44
C GLU A 208 31.52 -0.97 -5.91
N GLY A 209 30.58 -1.84 -6.34
CA GLY A 209 29.19 -1.84 -5.91
C GLY A 209 28.30 -0.78 -6.58
N GLY A 210 28.66 -0.38 -7.80
CA GLY A 210 27.87 0.57 -8.61
C GLY A 210 26.51 0.01 -9.00
N ILE A 211 25.45 0.82 -8.88
CA ILE A 211 24.07 0.41 -9.17
C ILE A 211 23.80 0.45 -10.68
N PHE A 212 24.27 1.49 -11.36
CA PHE A 212 24.17 1.69 -12.82
C PHE A 212 25.53 2.08 -13.39
N PRO A 213 26.48 1.13 -13.48
CA PRO A 213 27.83 1.42 -13.94
C PRO A 213 27.82 1.91 -15.39
N GLY A 214 28.72 2.87 -15.69
CA GLY A 214 28.86 3.44 -17.03
C GLY A 214 27.81 4.49 -17.42
N ARG A 215 26.87 4.81 -16.51
CA ARG A 215 25.89 5.88 -16.69
C ARG A 215 26.41 7.20 -16.08
N SER A 216 25.83 8.30 -16.53
CA SER A 216 26.11 9.67 -16.04
C SER A 216 24.87 10.38 -15.54
N GLU A 217 23.69 9.92 -15.98
CA GLU A 217 22.40 10.47 -15.55
C GLU A 217 21.65 9.47 -14.66
N GLY A 218 21.01 9.98 -13.61
CA GLY A 218 20.26 9.17 -12.67
C GLY A 218 19.12 8.41 -13.35
N PRO A 219 18.86 7.16 -12.97
CA PRO A 219 17.76 6.37 -13.52
C PRO A 219 16.39 6.97 -13.16
N LYS A 220 15.35 6.64 -13.90
CA LYS A 220 13.98 6.90 -13.46
C LYS A 220 13.71 6.08 -12.20
N THR A 221 13.51 6.76 -11.08
CA THR A 221 13.42 6.17 -9.75
C THR A 221 12.05 6.47 -9.11
N LEU A 222 11.36 5.42 -8.65
CA LEU A 222 10.15 5.54 -7.85
C LEU A 222 10.45 5.21 -6.39
N ILE A 223 10.19 6.14 -5.49
CA ILE A 223 10.42 5.97 -4.05
C ILE A 223 9.08 5.83 -3.35
N PHE A 224 8.90 4.76 -2.59
CA PHE A 224 7.73 4.55 -1.74
C PHE A 224 7.99 5.10 -0.34
N ALA A 225 7.27 6.16 -0.01
CA ALA A 225 7.27 6.81 1.29
C ALA A 225 6.16 6.26 2.18
N LYS A 226 6.28 6.47 3.48
CA LYS A 226 5.34 6.00 4.49
C LYS A 226 4.05 6.82 4.54
N ASP A 227 4.20 8.13 4.51
CA ASP A 227 3.11 9.11 4.53
C ASP A 227 3.50 10.36 3.73
N GLU A 228 2.55 11.28 3.59
CA GLU A 228 2.71 12.52 2.85
C GLU A 228 3.87 13.38 3.36
N SER A 229 4.07 13.41 4.69
CA SER A 229 5.13 14.19 5.31
C SER A 229 6.51 13.61 5.05
N HIS A 230 6.63 12.28 5.13
CA HIS A 230 7.85 11.57 4.78
C HIS A 230 8.17 11.76 3.28
N ALA A 231 7.15 11.75 2.41
CA ALA A 231 7.34 12.03 0.99
C ALA A 231 7.89 13.44 0.73
N ASP A 232 7.40 14.45 1.45
CA ASP A 232 7.90 15.83 1.35
C ASP A 232 9.37 15.93 1.81
N ASP A 233 9.73 15.27 2.91
CA ASP A 233 11.11 15.24 3.41
C ASP A 233 12.05 14.54 2.41
N ILE A 234 11.63 13.39 1.83
CA ILE A 234 12.41 12.66 0.82
C ILE A 234 12.62 13.55 -0.42
N VAL A 235 11.57 14.18 -0.94
CA VAL A 235 11.68 15.06 -2.13
C VAL A 235 12.67 16.20 -1.87
N ARG A 236 12.56 16.86 -0.72
CA ARG A 236 13.47 17.95 -0.32
C ARG A 236 14.91 17.46 -0.24
N ILE A 237 15.16 16.35 0.45
CA ILE A 237 16.49 15.77 0.61
C ILE A 237 17.06 15.29 -0.72
N CYS A 238 16.25 14.68 -1.60
CA CYS A 238 16.71 14.33 -2.96
C CYS A 238 17.22 15.55 -3.73
N ARG A 239 16.48 16.67 -3.69
CA ARG A 239 16.90 17.90 -4.38
C ARG A 239 18.19 18.46 -3.79
N GLU A 240 18.32 18.47 -2.48
CA GLU A 240 19.52 18.91 -1.76
C GLU A 240 20.74 18.05 -2.09
N GLU A 241 20.63 16.73 -1.95
CA GLU A 241 21.76 15.81 -2.12
C GLU A 241 22.21 15.67 -3.58
N PHE A 242 21.30 15.73 -4.53
CA PHE A 242 21.66 15.72 -5.95
C PHE A 242 22.04 17.12 -6.49
N GLY A 243 21.83 18.19 -5.71
CA GLY A 243 22.08 19.56 -6.15
C GLY A 243 21.27 19.96 -7.38
N ARG A 244 20.03 19.47 -7.49
CA ARG A 244 19.16 19.67 -8.66
C ARG A 244 17.93 20.51 -8.30
N GLY A 245 17.28 21.07 -9.33
CA GLY A 245 16.11 21.93 -9.18
C GLY A 245 14.81 21.19 -8.79
N ASN A 246 13.72 21.97 -8.70
CA ASN A 246 12.44 21.46 -8.21
C ASN A 246 11.78 20.43 -9.13
N ASP A 247 12.14 20.41 -10.40
CA ASP A 247 11.68 19.49 -11.42
C ASP A 247 12.36 18.12 -11.38
N PHE A 248 13.50 18.00 -10.69
CA PHE A 248 14.28 16.77 -10.60
C PHE A 248 13.58 15.67 -9.78
N ALA A 249 13.04 16.04 -8.61
CA ALA A 249 12.32 15.14 -7.73
C ALA A 249 10.95 15.73 -7.40
N VAL A 250 9.89 14.95 -7.54
CA VAL A 250 8.51 15.39 -7.31
C VAL A 250 7.75 14.40 -6.45
N LYS A 251 6.78 14.93 -5.69
CA LYS A 251 5.81 14.11 -4.98
C LYS A 251 4.59 13.88 -5.88
N ILE A 252 4.17 12.62 -6.02
CA ILE A 252 2.97 12.24 -6.77
C ILE A 252 2.05 11.46 -5.84
N THR A 253 1.05 12.13 -5.30
CA THR A 253 0.05 11.55 -4.38
C THR A 253 -1.31 12.19 -4.67
N TYR A 254 -2.40 11.58 -4.20
CA TYR A 254 -3.76 12.14 -4.32
C TYR A 254 -3.93 13.52 -3.66
N ARG A 255 -3.01 13.91 -2.75
CA ARG A 255 -3.00 15.19 -2.05
C ARG A 255 -2.02 16.21 -2.64
N THR A 256 -1.45 15.94 -3.81
CA THR A 256 -0.57 16.89 -4.48
C THR A 256 -1.39 18.12 -4.89
N THR A 257 -0.92 19.30 -4.51
CA THR A 257 -1.56 20.58 -4.80
C THR A 257 -0.83 21.33 -5.92
N GLY A 258 -1.58 22.08 -6.73
CA GLY A 258 -1.03 22.97 -7.77
C GLY A 258 -0.90 22.35 -9.14
N VAL A 259 -0.54 21.07 -9.27
CA VAL A 259 -0.48 20.34 -10.55
C VAL A 259 -1.24 19.04 -10.37
N LYS A 260 -2.00 18.63 -11.37
CA LYS A 260 -2.73 17.37 -11.31
C LYS A 260 -1.75 16.20 -11.23
N PRO A 261 -2.02 15.20 -10.37
CA PRO A 261 -1.16 14.03 -10.25
C PRO A 261 -0.93 13.29 -11.55
N GLU A 262 -1.94 13.23 -12.44
CA GLU A 262 -1.86 12.61 -13.76
C GLU A 262 -0.86 13.34 -14.68
N ASP A 263 -0.78 14.66 -14.60
CA ASP A 263 0.14 15.47 -15.40
C ASP A 263 1.59 15.23 -14.94
N LEU A 264 1.82 15.16 -13.62
CA LEU A 264 3.14 14.81 -13.06
C LEU A 264 3.56 13.38 -13.44
N LEU A 265 2.61 12.46 -13.44
CA LEU A 265 2.85 11.08 -13.85
C LEU A 265 3.18 10.99 -15.34
N ASN A 266 2.48 11.74 -16.19
CA ASN A 266 2.76 11.83 -17.62
C ASN A 266 4.15 12.45 -17.87
N GLN A 267 4.52 13.48 -17.11
CA GLN A 267 5.88 14.04 -17.17
C GLN A 267 6.92 13.00 -16.72
N PHE A 268 6.67 12.27 -15.63
CA PHE A 268 7.57 11.23 -15.15
C PHE A 268 7.78 10.11 -16.17
N ARG A 269 6.75 9.77 -16.94
CA ARG A 269 6.81 8.77 -18.02
C ARG A 269 7.59 9.23 -19.25
N ASN A 270 7.32 10.45 -19.71
CA ASN A 270 7.61 10.85 -21.09
C ASN A 270 8.67 11.95 -21.19
N SER A 271 9.10 12.54 -20.08
CA SER A 271 10.07 13.62 -20.07
C SER A 271 11.36 13.22 -19.37
N PHE A 272 12.45 13.93 -19.62
CA PHE A 272 13.72 13.72 -18.91
C PHE A 272 13.54 13.94 -17.40
N ASN A 273 12.99 15.06 -16.97
CA ASN A 273 12.56 15.30 -15.59
C ASN A 273 11.03 15.08 -15.45
N PRO A 274 10.57 14.68 -14.26
CA PRO A 274 11.33 14.33 -13.06
C PRO A 274 12.10 13.01 -13.21
N ARG A 275 13.29 12.95 -12.58
CA ARG A 275 14.07 11.70 -12.48
C ARG A 275 13.59 10.84 -11.32
N ILE A 276 13.14 11.49 -10.23
CA ILE A 276 12.68 10.83 -9.01
C ILE A 276 11.22 11.21 -8.77
N ALA A 277 10.37 10.20 -8.63
CA ALA A 277 9.00 10.34 -8.15
C ALA A 277 8.89 9.72 -6.76
N VAL A 278 8.29 10.45 -5.81
CA VAL A 278 8.03 9.96 -4.46
C VAL A 278 6.53 9.83 -4.26
N THR A 279 6.07 8.66 -3.87
CA THR A 279 4.66 8.36 -3.68
C THR A 279 4.40 7.66 -2.35
N VAL A 280 3.15 7.71 -1.90
CA VAL A 280 2.69 6.92 -0.75
C VAL A 280 1.93 5.68 -1.22
N ASP A 281 0.89 5.85 -2.01
CA ASP A 281 0.03 4.75 -2.47
C ASP A 281 -0.42 4.89 -3.94
N MET A 282 -0.43 6.11 -4.50
CA MET A 282 -1.08 6.42 -5.77
C MET A 282 -0.56 5.60 -6.97
N ILE A 283 0.75 5.39 -7.04
CA ILE A 283 1.39 4.66 -8.15
C ILE A 283 1.43 3.14 -7.87
N ALA A 284 0.82 2.68 -6.78
CA ALA A 284 0.82 1.25 -6.44
C ALA A 284 -0.11 0.42 -7.34
N THR A 285 -1.15 1.01 -7.92
CA THR A 285 -2.13 0.30 -8.76
C THR A 285 -2.38 1.01 -10.09
N GLY A 286 -2.56 0.22 -11.17
CA GLY A 286 -3.07 0.71 -12.46
C GLY A 286 -2.16 1.60 -13.31
N THR A 287 -0.97 1.97 -12.84
CA THR A 287 -0.09 2.91 -13.52
C THR A 287 1.06 2.21 -14.24
N ASP A 288 1.20 2.38 -15.53
CA ASP A 288 2.31 1.85 -16.32
C ASP A 288 3.39 2.93 -16.54
N VAL A 289 4.59 2.71 -16.00
CA VAL A 289 5.77 3.57 -16.18
C VAL A 289 6.90 2.72 -16.75
N LYS A 290 6.90 2.51 -18.06
CA LYS A 290 7.87 1.64 -18.74
C LYS A 290 9.33 2.04 -18.51
N PRO A 291 9.71 3.34 -18.53
CA PRO A 291 11.10 3.76 -18.32
C PRO A 291 11.58 3.68 -16.86
N LEU A 292 10.79 3.11 -15.95
CA LEU A 292 11.16 2.97 -14.55
C LEU A 292 12.28 1.94 -14.39
N GLU A 293 13.45 2.37 -13.92
CA GLU A 293 14.65 1.56 -13.79
C GLU A 293 14.98 1.23 -12.32
N CYS A 294 14.43 2.01 -11.39
CA CYS A 294 14.71 1.83 -9.96
C CYS A 294 13.45 1.98 -9.12
N VAL A 295 13.24 1.07 -8.19
CA VAL A 295 12.16 1.11 -7.19
C VAL A 295 12.79 1.10 -5.80
N MET A 296 12.61 2.18 -5.03
CA MET A 296 13.19 2.32 -3.69
C MET A 296 12.12 2.22 -2.62
N PHE A 297 12.36 1.38 -1.63
CA PHE A 297 11.50 1.22 -0.47
C PHE A 297 12.10 1.96 0.73
N MET A 298 11.43 3.04 1.14
CA MET A 298 11.70 3.80 2.36
C MET A 298 10.53 3.69 3.34
N ARG A 299 9.73 2.64 3.20
CA ARG A 299 8.64 2.27 4.11
C ARG A 299 8.60 0.77 4.34
N GLN A 300 8.28 0.37 5.54
CA GLN A 300 7.99 -1.03 5.85
C GLN A 300 6.68 -1.47 5.18
N ILE A 301 6.70 -2.64 4.54
CA ILE A 301 5.53 -3.25 3.92
C ILE A 301 5.30 -4.60 4.59
N ARG A 302 4.07 -4.85 5.02
CA ARG A 302 3.70 -6.11 5.69
C ARG A 302 2.90 -7.05 4.80
N SER A 303 2.19 -6.49 3.82
CA SER A 303 1.39 -7.27 2.87
C SER A 303 2.25 -7.70 1.69
N ARG A 304 2.33 -9.01 1.46
CA ARG A 304 3.01 -9.59 0.29
C ARG A 304 2.39 -9.08 -1.01
N ASN A 305 1.07 -9.06 -1.10
CA ASN A 305 0.37 -8.58 -2.28
C ASN A 305 0.72 -7.13 -2.60
N PHE A 306 0.79 -6.28 -1.59
CA PHE A 306 1.14 -4.87 -1.78
C PHE A 306 2.60 -4.69 -2.21
N PHE A 307 3.52 -5.49 -1.66
CA PHE A 307 4.92 -5.53 -2.10
C PHE A 307 5.04 -5.95 -3.57
N GLU A 308 4.35 -7.05 -3.96
CA GLU A 308 4.38 -7.53 -5.35
C GLU A 308 3.81 -6.50 -6.33
N GLN A 309 2.75 -5.78 -5.96
CA GLN A 309 2.21 -4.69 -6.78
C GLN A 309 3.19 -3.53 -6.95
N MET A 310 3.89 -3.13 -5.88
CA MET A 310 4.91 -2.08 -5.93
C MET A 310 6.13 -2.52 -6.75
N LYS A 311 6.64 -3.72 -6.51
CA LYS A 311 7.73 -4.34 -7.28
C LYS A 311 7.37 -4.43 -8.77
N GLY A 312 6.15 -4.84 -9.06
CA GLY A 312 5.60 -4.97 -10.42
C GLY A 312 5.64 -3.68 -11.25
N ARG A 313 5.89 -2.52 -10.65
CA ARG A 313 6.07 -1.26 -11.40
C ARG A 313 7.38 -1.22 -12.18
N GLY A 314 8.42 -1.90 -11.70
CA GLY A 314 9.72 -1.95 -12.35
C GLY A 314 9.84 -2.95 -13.49
N VAL A 315 9.00 -3.98 -13.55
CA VAL A 315 9.19 -5.15 -14.43
C VAL A 315 8.94 -4.87 -15.93
N ARG A 316 8.35 -3.75 -16.30
CA ARG A 316 7.96 -3.48 -17.69
C ARG A 316 9.17 -3.33 -18.62
N VAL A 317 9.11 -4.02 -19.76
CA VAL A 317 10.04 -3.80 -20.87
C VAL A 317 9.74 -2.47 -21.57
N ILE A 318 10.76 -1.89 -22.17
CA ILE A 318 10.66 -0.66 -22.96
C ILE A 318 11.59 -0.79 -24.17
N ASP A 319 11.14 -0.25 -25.31
CA ASP A 319 12.01 -0.17 -26.48
C ASP A 319 13.24 0.72 -26.16
N PRO A 320 14.46 0.34 -26.59
CA PRO A 320 15.66 1.12 -26.34
C PRO A 320 15.57 2.60 -26.81
N ASN A 321 14.92 2.88 -27.93
CA ASN A 321 14.77 4.25 -28.42
C ASN A 321 13.82 5.06 -27.53
N ASP A 322 12.73 4.44 -27.05
CA ASP A 322 11.81 5.09 -26.13
C ASP A 322 12.48 5.35 -24.77
N LEU A 323 13.34 4.43 -24.32
CA LEU A 323 14.13 4.64 -23.11
C LEU A 323 15.12 5.80 -23.29
N GLN A 324 15.84 5.84 -24.40
CA GLN A 324 16.81 6.89 -24.71
C GLN A 324 16.14 8.26 -24.85
N ALA A 325 14.90 8.33 -25.30
CA ALA A 325 14.14 9.58 -25.38
C ALA A 325 13.97 10.26 -24.01
N VAL A 326 13.94 9.48 -22.92
CA VAL A 326 13.79 9.97 -21.53
C VAL A 326 15.06 9.81 -20.69
N SER A 327 16.01 8.99 -21.12
CA SER A 327 17.29 8.68 -20.44
C SER A 327 18.38 8.47 -21.49
N ALA A 328 18.93 9.59 -22.01
CA ALA A 328 19.79 9.59 -23.20
C ALA A 328 21.06 8.71 -23.09
N ASP A 329 21.55 8.45 -21.88
CA ASP A 329 22.71 7.61 -21.62
C ASP A 329 22.34 6.13 -21.34
N ALA A 330 21.05 5.77 -21.36
CA ALA A 330 20.61 4.40 -21.22
C ALA A 330 20.62 3.68 -22.57
N THR A 331 21.27 2.53 -22.67
CA THR A 331 21.32 1.73 -23.91
C THR A 331 20.13 0.80 -24.03
N ALA A 332 19.76 0.13 -22.94
CA ALA A 332 18.61 -0.76 -22.85
C ALA A 332 18.23 -0.97 -21.39
N LYS A 333 16.98 -1.33 -21.12
CA LYS A 333 16.53 -1.79 -19.80
C LYS A 333 16.52 -3.31 -19.79
N THR A 334 17.59 -3.90 -19.30
CA THR A 334 17.74 -5.36 -19.17
C THR A 334 17.22 -5.89 -17.84
N HIS A 335 17.21 -5.05 -16.81
CA HIS A 335 16.69 -5.32 -15.46
C HIS A 335 16.26 -4.00 -14.82
N PHE A 336 15.63 -4.09 -13.67
CA PHE A 336 15.45 -2.93 -12.78
C PHE A 336 16.04 -3.22 -11.41
N VAL A 337 16.30 -2.19 -10.63
CA VAL A 337 16.90 -2.34 -9.32
C VAL A 337 15.88 -2.01 -8.23
N ILE A 338 15.73 -2.92 -7.27
CA ILE A 338 15.03 -2.66 -6.02
C ILE A 338 16.06 -2.15 -5.00
N VAL A 339 15.91 -0.91 -4.55
CA VAL A 339 16.70 -0.36 -3.45
C VAL A 339 15.91 -0.53 -2.15
N ASP A 340 16.40 -1.37 -1.26
CA ASP A 340 15.78 -1.67 0.02
C ASP A 340 16.53 -0.96 1.17
N ALA A 341 15.91 0.11 1.69
CA ALA A 341 16.48 0.90 2.79
C ALA A 341 15.90 0.54 4.18
N VAL A 342 14.94 -0.39 4.23
CA VAL A 342 14.19 -0.71 5.46
C VAL A 342 14.03 -2.21 5.74
N GLY A 343 14.71 -3.08 4.96
CA GLY A 343 14.64 -4.53 5.14
C GLY A 343 13.33 -5.16 4.65
N VAL A 344 12.62 -4.53 3.72
CA VAL A 344 11.35 -5.06 3.20
C VAL A 344 11.52 -6.37 2.44
N THR A 345 12.66 -6.58 1.80
CA THR A 345 12.95 -7.81 1.03
C THR A 345 13.31 -9.01 1.91
N GLU A 346 13.54 -8.80 3.21
CA GLU A 346 13.92 -9.83 4.19
C GLU A 346 12.79 -10.14 5.18
N GLY A 347 11.69 -9.38 5.15
CA GLY A 347 10.59 -9.49 6.11
C GLY A 347 9.61 -10.61 5.78
N ASP A 348 9.02 -11.21 6.82
CA ASP A 348 7.85 -12.08 6.67
C ASP A 348 6.61 -11.23 6.36
N PHE A 349 5.95 -11.51 5.24
CA PHE A 349 4.72 -10.84 4.83
C PHE A 349 3.49 -11.49 5.45
N ASN A 350 2.58 -10.67 5.96
CA ASN A 350 1.29 -11.10 6.49
C ASN A 350 0.15 -10.86 5.50
N ASP A 351 -0.73 -11.85 5.33
CA ASP A 351 -1.91 -11.80 4.44
C ASP A 351 -3.17 -11.21 5.12
N THR A 352 -3.04 -10.35 6.12
CA THR A 352 -4.18 -9.83 6.88
C THR A 352 -4.75 -8.53 6.32
N SER A 353 -6.09 -8.49 6.19
CA SER A 353 -6.84 -7.27 5.85
C SER A 353 -6.64 -6.17 6.92
N PRO A 354 -6.51 -4.88 6.56
CA PRO A 354 -6.33 -3.81 7.53
C PRO A 354 -7.58 -3.63 8.40
N LEU A 355 -7.37 -3.58 9.72
CA LEU A 355 -8.43 -3.35 10.70
C LEU A 355 -8.99 -1.91 10.63
N ASP A 356 -8.19 -0.95 10.15
CA ASP A 356 -8.57 0.46 10.02
C ASP A 356 -9.16 0.73 8.63
N ARG A 357 -10.48 0.77 8.54
CA ARG A 357 -11.23 0.95 7.30
C ARG A 357 -11.53 2.41 6.96
N ARG A 358 -11.64 3.28 7.98
CA ARG A 358 -11.91 4.72 7.83
C ARG A 358 -10.65 5.58 7.98
N LYS A 359 -9.67 5.37 7.12
CA LYS A 359 -8.33 5.99 7.22
C LYS A 359 -8.34 7.52 7.13
N THR A 360 -9.31 8.11 6.46
CA THR A 360 -9.41 9.56 6.24
C THR A 360 -10.03 10.32 7.40
N GLU A 361 -10.73 9.64 8.32
CA GLU A 361 -11.37 10.27 9.47
C GLU A 361 -10.43 10.30 10.69
N SER A 362 -10.42 11.40 11.46
CA SER A 362 -9.59 11.49 12.67
C SER A 362 -10.15 10.60 13.79
N LEU A 363 -9.27 10.16 14.74
CA LEU A 363 -9.74 9.39 15.91
C LEU A 363 -10.82 10.18 16.70
N LYS A 364 -10.63 11.49 16.84
CA LYS A 364 -11.61 12.35 17.50
C LYS A 364 -12.97 12.27 16.81
N LYS A 365 -13.01 12.39 15.47
CA LYS A 365 -14.26 12.34 14.70
C LYS A 365 -14.95 10.97 14.84
N LEU A 366 -14.21 9.87 14.81
CA LEU A 366 -14.76 8.53 15.02
C LEU A 366 -15.34 8.35 16.43
N LEU A 367 -14.65 8.86 17.46
CA LEU A 367 -15.14 8.84 18.84
C LEU A 367 -16.38 9.72 19.04
N ASP A 368 -16.44 10.88 18.36
CA ASP A 368 -17.61 11.77 18.38
C ASP A 368 -18.81 11.11 17.68
N GLN A 369 -18.61 10.36 16.60
CA GLN A 369 -19.67 9.57 15.94
C GLN A 369 -20.24 8.50 16.89
N VAL A 370 -19.39 7.78 17.62
CA VAL A 370 -19.84 6.79 18.61
C VAL A 370 -20.60 7.47 19.74
N ALA A 371 -20.18 8.65 20.19
CA ALA A 371 -20.88 9.45 21.19
C ALA A 371 -22.25 9.94 20.69
N ALA A 372 -22.36 10.24 19.39
CA ALA A 372 -23.61 10.63 18.74
C ALA A 372 -24.54 9.44 18.42
N GLY A 373 -24.16 8.21 18.80
CA GLY A 373 -25.00 7.02 18.63
C GLY A 373 -24.73 6.23 17.34
N VAL A 374 -23.71 6.57 16.54
CA VAL A 374 -23.32 5.76 15.38
C VAL A 374 -22.77 4.42 15.85
N ARG A 375 -23.30 3.33 15.27
CA ARG A 375 -22.96 1.93 15.60
C ARG A 375 -22.50 1.17 14.35
N ASP A 376 -21.85 1.88 13.45
CA ASP A 376 -21.29 1.32 12.21
C ASP A 376 -20.09 0.42 12.54
N PRO A 377 -20.09 -0.84 12.06
CA PRO A 377 -18.96 -1.77 12.25
C PRO A 377 -17.62 -1.22 11.76
N ASP A 378 -17.60 -0.39 10.72
CA ASP A 378 -16.36 0.18 10.17
C ASP A 378 -15.80 1.30 11.05
N VAL A 379 -16.67 2.08 11.67
CA VAL A 379 -16.28 3.06 12.71
C VAL A 379 -15.66 2.32 13.90
N VAL A 380 -16.32 1.26 14.38
CA VAL A 380 -15.84 0.44 15.50
C VAL A 380 -14.50 -0.23 15.18
N SER A 381 -14.39 -0.82 14.00
CA SER A 381 -13.15 -1.44 13.51
C SER A 381 -11.99 -0.43 13.45
N SER A 382 -12.25 0.75 12.91
CA SER A 382 -11.24 1.81 12.80
C SER A 382 -10.79 2.33 14.16
N ILE A 383 -11.71 2.49 15.09
CA ILE A 383 -11.37 2.84 16.49
C ILE A 383 -10.53 1.72 17.11
N ALA A 384 -10.97 0.46 17.02
CA ALA A 384 -10.25 -0.69 17.57
C ALA A 384 -8.81 -0.77 17.03
N GLY A 385 -8.64 -0.62 15.70
CA GLY A 385 -7.33 -0.64 15.06
C GLY A 385 -6.41 0.50 15.52
N ARG A 386 -6.96 1.70 15.74
CA ARG A 386 -6.18 2.85 16.22
C ARG A 386 -5.82 2.75 17.68
N LEU A 387 -6.75 2.27 18.51
CA LEU A 387 -6.48 2.03 19.93
C LEU A 387 -5.49 0.89 20.12
N ALA A 388 -5.57 -0.19 19.33
CA ALA A 388 -4.59 -1.26 19.34
C ALA A 388 -3.17 -0.79 18.98
N ARG A 389 -3.06 0.18 18.06
CA ARG A 389 -1.77 0.82 17.75
C ARG A 389 -1.28 1.73 18.87
N LEU A 390 -2.20 2.48 19.48
CA LEU A 390 -1.90 3.33 20.63
C LEU A 390 -1.44 2.50 21.81
N ASP A 391 -2.12 1.41 22.13
CA ASP A 391 -1.80 0.49 23.22
C ASP A 391 -0.37 -0.08 23.17
N ARG A 392 0.22 -0.17 21.96
CA ARG A 392 1.58 -0.68 21.78
C ARG A 392 2.68 0.35 22.07
N VAL A 393 2.31 1.63 22.09
CA VAL A 393 3.31 2.73 22.13
C VAL A 393 3.18 3.61 23.36
N ILE A 394 2.09 3.51 24.13
CA ILE A 394 1.85 4.32 25.31
C ILE A 394 2.69 3.84 26.50
N THR A 395 3.00 4.79 27.38
CA THR A 395 3.70 4.52 28.64
C THR A 395 2.75 3.81 29.64
N PRO A 396 3.30 3.18 30.68
CA PRO A 396 2.49 2.64 31.78
C PRO A 396 1.63 3.70 32.47
N ASP A 397 2.12 4.94 32.57
CA ASP A 397 1.41 6.04 33.20
C ASP A 397 0.21 6.47 32.35
N ASP A 398 0.39 6.66 31.04
CA ASP A 398 -0.73 6.96 30.12
C ASP A 398 -1.78 5.84 30.13
N ARG A 399 -1.33 4.59 30.22
CA ARG A 399 -2.23 3.44 30.34
C ARG A 399 -3.07 3.50 31.62
N ALA A 400 -2.45 3.86 32.74
CA ALA A 400 -3.14 4.02 34.02
C ALA A 400 -4.15 5.16 33.96
N GLU A 401 -3.80 6.31 33.35
CA GLU A 401 -4.69 7.45 33.17
C GLU A 401 -5.89 7.13 32.27
N ILE A 402 -5.64 6.37 31.18
CA ILE A 402 -6.73 5.89 30.31
C ILE A 402 -7.64 4.91 31.06
N ALA A 403 -7.07 3.98 31.84
CA ALA A 403 -7.84 3.03 32.64
C ALA A 403 -8.69 3.73 33.71
N GLU A 404 -8.17 4.77 34.37
CA GLU A 404 -8.92 5.60 35.31
C GLU A 404 -10.10 6.29 34.60
N ALA A 405 -9.85 6.96 33.47
CA ALA A 405 -10.91 7.61 32.66
C ALA A 405 -11.93 6.59 32.11
N ALA A 406 -11.50 5.36 31.88
CA ALA A 406 -12.36 4.23 31.46
C ALA A 406 -13.11 3.58 32.63
N GLY A 407 -12.90 4.04 33.89
CA GLY A 407 -13.51 3.48 35.10
C GLY A 407 -12.99 2.08 35.42
N GLY A 408 -11.71 1.87 35.26
CA GLY A 408 -11.01 0.62 35.58
C GLY A 408 -10.88 -0.36 34.42
N VAL A 409 -11.37 -0.01 33.22
CA VAL A 409 -11.20 -0.84 32.02
C VAL A 409 -9.84 -0.51 31.38
N ASP A 410 -8.96 -1.52 31.25
CA ASP A 410 -7.68 -1.36 30.56
C ASP A 410 -7.89 -1.11 29.06
N LEU A 411 -6.96 -0.37 28.43
CA LEU A 411 -7.00 -0.10 27.00
C LEU A 411 -6.95 -1.40 26.18
N THR A 412 -6.17 -2.39 26.59
CA THR A 412 -6.13 -3.71 25.96
C THR A 412 -7.50 -4.41 25.99
N ASP A 413 -8.20 -4.35 27.12
CA ASP A 413 -9.55 -4.90 27.26
C ASP A 413 -10.56 -4.13 26.41
N LEU A 414 -10.46 -2.80 26.36
CA LEU A 414 -11.29 -1.97 25.51
C LEU A 414 -11.12 -2.32 24.01
N VAL A 415 -9.87 -2.48 23.57
CA VAL A 415 -9.57 -2.93 22.19
C VAL A 415 -10.17 -4.31 21.94
N ARG A 416 -10.06 -5.25 22.90
CA ARG A 416 -10.64 -6.59 22.77
C ARG A 416 -12.16 -6.52 22.67
N PHE A 417 -12.84 -5.74 23.49
CA PHE A 417 -14.30 -5.57 23.42
C PHE A 417 -14.76 -5.03 22.07
N LEU A 418 -14.02 -4.07 21.50
CA LEU A 418 -14.34 -3.51 20.18
C LEU A 418 -14.08 -4.51 19.06
N THR A 419 -13.01 -5.32 19.15
CA THR A 419 -12.71 -6.36 18.16
C THR A 419 -13.69 -7.53 18.22
N ASP A 420 -14.03 -8.00 19.42
CA ASP A 420 -15.01 -9.06 19.62
C ASP A 420 -16.41 -8.66 19.11
N ALA A 421 -16.76 -7.36 19.21
CA ALA A 421 -18.05 -6.86 18.76
C ALA A 421 -18.25 -6.90 17.23
N ILE A 422 -17.15 -6.88 16.47
CA ILE A 422 -17.18 -6.94 15.00
C ILE A 422 -16.85 -8.35 14.48
N ASP A 423 -16.49 -9.27 15.36
CA ASP A 423 -16.19 -10.66 15.03
C ASP A 423 -17.48 -11.43 14.73
N THR A 424 -17.52 -12.08 13.56
CA THR A 424 -18.68 -12.85 13.10
C THR A 424 -18.90 -14.11 13.94
N ASP A 425 -17.82 -14.74 14.41
CA ASP A 425 -17.90 -15.97 15.20
C ASP A 425 -18.43 -15.65 16.61
N LYS A 426 -18.03 -14.50 17.19
CA LYS A 426 -18.57 -14.00 18.45
C LYS A 426 -20.05 -13.63 18.36
N ALA A 427 -20.46 -13.05 17.24
CA ALA A 427 -21.87 -12.78 16.99
C ALA A 427 -22.68 -14.07 16.89
N TRP A 428 -22.15 -15.10 16.22
CA TRP A 428 -22.76 -16.41 16.14
C TRP A 428 -22.84 -17.11 17.51
N GLU A 429 -21.77 -17.13 18.28
CA GLU A 429 -21.74 -17.68 19.65
C GLU A 429 -22.80 -17.02 20.53
N ALA A 430 -22.89 -15.68 20.48
CA ALA A 430 -23.86 -14.92 21.26
C ALA A 430 -25.32 -15.23 20.84
N ALA A 431 -25.57 -15.33 19.53
CA ALA A 431 -26.88 -15.65 18.99
C ALA A 431 -27.30 -17.10 19.33
N ALA A 432 -26.38 -18.06 19.18
CA ALA A 432 -26.62 -19.46 19.51
C ALA A 432 -26.88 -19.65 21.02
N ALA A 433 -26.12 -18.95 21.87
CA ALA A 433 -26.34 -18.96 23.32
C ALA A 433 -27.73 -18.41 23.70
N ALA A 434 -28.19 -17.36 23.04
CA ALA A 434 -29.52 -16.80 23.23
C ALA A 434 -30.64 -17.71 22.70
N ASN A 435 -30.33 -18.57 21.73
CA ASN A 435 -31.27 -19.51 21.09
C ASN A 435 -31.19 -20.93 21.69
N GLY A 436 -30.67 -21.08 22.92
CA GLY A 436 -30.59 -22.37 23.62
C GLY A 436 -29.62 -23.38 22.96
N GLY A 437 -28.65 -22.91 22.18
CA GLY A 437 -27.65 -23.73 21.49
C GLY A 437 -28.07 -24.22 20.10
N ALA A 438 -29.23 -23.81 19.59
CA ALA A 438 -29.63 -24.08 18.22
C ALA A 438 -29.01 -23.09 17.24
N ASP A 439 -28.87 -23.47 15.97
CA ASP A 439 -28.36 -22.59 14.92
C ASP A 439 -29.20 -21.32 14.81
N PRO A 440 -28.56 -20.15 14.88
CA PRO A 440 -29.26 -18.86 14.83
C PRO A 440 -29.72 -18.53 13.40
N THR A 441 -30.87 -17.87 13.30
CA THR A 441 -31.33 -17.26 12.04
C THR A 441 -30.54 -15.98 11.74
N ASP A 442 -30.61 -15.50 10.48
CA ASP A 442 -29.93 -14.25 10.06
C ASP A 442 -30.38 -13.06 10.93
N ASP A 443 -31.67 -12.94 11.24
CA ASP A 443 -32.21 -11.89 12.11
C ASP A 443 -31.62 -11.96 13.53
N GLN A 444 -31.46 -13.17 14.06
CA GLN A 444 -30.85 -13.39 15.37
C GLN A 444 -29.36 -13.05 15.37
N LEU A 445 -28.65 -13.38 14.29
CA LEU A 445 -27.25 -12.98 14.08
C LEU A 445 -27.09 -11.45 14.00
N HIS A 446 -27.95 -10.80 13.23
CA HIS A 446 -27.95 -9.33 13.13
C HIS A 446 -28.25 -8.68 14.48
N ALA A 447 -29.24 -9.18 15.22
CA ALA A 447 -29.57 -8.67 16.56
C ALA A 447 -28.42 -8.88 17.55
N ALA A 448 -27.77 -10.04 17.54
CA ALA A 448 -26.64 -10.35 18.39
C ALA A 448 -25.44 -9.44 18.08
N ARG A 449 -25.12 -9.24 16.80
CA ARG A 449 -24.06 -8.32 16.36
C ARG A 449 -24.33 -6.89 16.81
N ALA A 450 -25.54 -6.39 16.57
CA ALA A 450 -25.94 -5.06 17.02
C ALA A 450 -25.82 -4.91 18.53
N GLY A 451 -26.20 -5.94 19.31
CA GLY A 451 -26.08 -5.96 20.77
C GLY A 451 -24.62 -5.94 21.25
N LEU A 452 -23.73 -6.66 20.58
CA LEU A 452 -22.28 -6.65 20.88
C LEU A 452 -21.66 -5.28 20.60
N ILE A 453 -21.97 -4.70 19.44
CA ILE A 453 -21.49 -3.36 19.06
C ILE A 453 -22.00 -2.31 20.05
N GLU A 454 -23.29 -2.34 20.41
CA GLU A 454 -23.84 -1.41 21.40
C GLU A 454 -23.14 -1.52 22.74
N LYS A 455 -22.92 -2.74 23.23
CA LYS A 455 -22.22 -3.01 24.49
C LYS A 455 -20.77 -2.51 24.47
N ALA A 456 -20.04 -2.76 23.38
CA ALA A 456 -18.64 -2.33 23.25
C ALA A 456 -18.53 -0.79 23.11
N CYS A 457 -19.42 -0.16 22.36
CA CYS A 457 -19.45 1.28 22.19
C CYS A 457 -19.88 2.04 23.46
N ARG A 458 -20.63 1.43 24.36
CA ARG A 458 -21.15 2.06 25.57
C ARG A 458 -20.07 2.73 26.42
N VAL A 459 -18.92 2.05 26.60
CA VAL A 459 -17.79 2.58 27.39
C VAL A 459 -17.27 3.89 26.79
N LEU A 460 -17.19 3.97 25.46
CA LEU A 460 -16.76 5.17 24.75
C LEU A 460 -17.85 6.25 24.72
N ALA A 461 -19.11 5.85 24.55
CA ALA A 461 -20.24 6.78 24.41
C ALA A 461 -20.55 7.51 25.73
N GLU A 462 -20.58 6.78 26.84
CA GLU A 462 -20.98 7.29 28.15
C GLU A 462 -19.90 8.09 28.88
N ARG A 463 -18.62 8.04 28.39
CA ARG A 463 -17.47 8.64 29.08
C ARG A 463 -16.76 9.70 28.24
N PRO A 464 -17.17 10.96 28.31
CA PRO A 464 -16.52 12.07 27.60
C PRO A 464 -15.04 12.23 27.98
N GLU A 465 -14.72 12.02 29.26
CA GLU A 465 -13.34 12.09 29.79
C GLU A 465 -12.42 11.07 29.14
N LEU A 466 -12.88 9.82 28.96
CA LEU A 466 -12.13 8.78 28.26
C LEU A 466 -11.84 9.19 26.80
N ARG A 467 -12.86 9.69 26.08
CA ARG A 467 -12.67 10.14 24.69
C ARG A 467 -11.65 11.28 24.59
N THR A 468 -11.74 12.25 25.51
CA THR A 468 -10.79 13.36 25.58
C THR A 468 -9.38 12.84 25.86
N LYS A 469 -9.24 11.96 26.85
CA LYS A 469 -7.94 11.36 27.23
C LYS A 469 -7.32 10.57 26.11
N LEU A 470 -8.07 9.73 25.40
CA LEU A 470 -7.59 8.96 24.26
C LEU A 470 -7.07 9.88 23.13
N VAL A 471 -7.71 11.01 22.91
CA VAL A 471 -7.27 12.00 21.92
C VAL A 471 -6.03 12.76 22.41
N GLU A 472 -5.96 13.12 23.67
CA GLU A 472 -4.82 13.81 24.29
C GLU A 472 -3.58 12.92 24.29
N VAL A 473 -3.69 11.68 24.82
CA VAL A 473 -2.60 10.72 24.82
C VAL A 473 -2.13 10.45 23.39
N ARG A 474 -3.02 10.27 22.43
CA ARG A 474 -2.60 10.11 21.03
C ARG A 474 -1.89 11.35 20.48
N ARG A 475 -2.27 12.55 20.91
CA ARG A 475 -1.61 13.80 20.49
C ARG A 475 -0.24 13.98 21.11
N SER A 476 -0.04 13.52 22.34
CA SER A 476 1.28 13.56 23.00
C SER A 476 2.30 12.67 22.27
N TYR A 477 1.86 11.60 21.59
CA TYR A 477 2.68 10.79 20.69
C TYR A 477 2.82 11.44 19.30
N THR A 478 3.18 12.72 19.29
CA THR A 478 3.54 13.43 18.05
C THR A 478 4.87 12.89 17.53
N GLN A 479 5.08 13.05 16.23
CA GLN A 479 6.35 12.70 15.61
C GLN A 479 7.45 13.65 16.09
N VAL A 480 8.51 13.12 16.70
CA VAL A 480 9.72 13.87 16.99
C VAL A 480 10.58 13.92 15.72
N LEU A 481 11.01 15.10 15.31
CA LEU A 481 11.98 15.25 14.23
C LEU A 481 13.38 15.16 14.86
N ASP A 482 14.05 14.03 14.66
CA ASP A 482 15.44 13.87 15.08
C ASP A 482 16.37 14.52 14.03
N GLU A 483 16.82 15.73 14.34
CA GLU A 483 17.81 16.48 13.56
C GLU A 483 19.21 16.41 14.19
N THR A 484 19.35 15.67 15.30
CA THR A 484 20.58 15.64 16.12
C THR A 484 21.36 14.34 15.99
N SER A 485 20.67 13.21 15.80
CA SER A 485 21.35 11.93 15.63
C SER A 485 22.00 11.86 14.25
N LYS A 486 23.27 11.47 14.24
CA LYS A 486 24.00 11.17 13.00
C LYS A 486 23.87 9.69 12.69
N ASP A 487 23.65 9.41 11.40
CA ASP A 487 23.56 8.05 10.91
C ASP A 487 24.81 7.65 10.14
N ASP A 488 25.22 6.38 10.26
CA ASP A 488 26.36 5.80 9.58
C ASP A 488 25.89 4.59 8.76
N ILE A 489 26.52 4.40 7.61
CA ILE A 489 26.28 3.20 6.78
C ILE A 489 26.93 2.00 7.46
N ILE A 490 26.15 0.91 7.61
CA ILE A 490 26.63 -0.41 8.04
C ILE A 490 27.03 -1.23 6.83
N ASP A 491 26.18 -1.25 5.81
CA ASP A 491 26.38 -2.01 4.58
C ASP A 491 25.61 -1.39 3.40
N ALA A 492 26.20 -1.39 2.22
CA ALA A 492 25.57 -0.97 0.99
C ALA A 492 26.12 -1.78 -0.18
N GLY A 493 25.27 -2.58 -0.80
CA GLY A 493 25.66 -3.46 -1.91
C GLY A 493 24.52 -4.30 -2.45
N PHE A 494 24.81 -5.01 -3.53
CA PHE A 494 23.87 -6.00 -4.04
C PHE A 494 23.74 -7.19 -3.09
N SER A 495 22.53 -7.77 -3.02
CA SER A 495 22.31 -8.96 -2.21
C SER A 495 23.19 -10.14 -2.69
N ARG A 496 23.57 -11.05 -1.77
CA ARG A 496 24.37 -12.23 -2.12
C ARG A 496 23.72 -13.06 -3.22
N ASP A 497 22.39 -13.17 -3.19
CA ASP A 497 21.63 -13.91 -4.20
C ASP A 497 21.72 -13.29 -5.59
N ALA A 498 21.80 -11.95 -5.69
CA ALA A 498 22.02 -11.25 -6.97
C ALA A 498 23.43 -11.54 -7.51
N THR A 499 24.45 -11.53 -6.63
CA THR A 499 25.83 -11.84 -6.99
C THR A 499 25.98 -13.29 -7.45
N ASP A 500 25.34 -14.24 -6.75
CA ASP A 500 25.37 -15.66 -7.10
C ASP A 500 24.62 -15.93 -8.40
N ARG A 501 23.47 -15.29 -8.64
CA ARG A 501 22.76 -15.38 -9.93
C ARG A 501 23.60 -14.82 -11.08
N ALA A 502 24.23 -13.66 -10.89
CA ALA A 502 25.10 -13.08 -11.91
C ALA A 502 26.27 -14.01 -12.24
N ARG A 503 26.88 -14.65 -11.23
CA ARG A 503 27.94 -15.65 -11.42
C ARG A 503 27.43 -16.86 -12.21
N THR A 504 26.28 -17.43 -11.82
CA THR A 504 25.69 -18.59 -12.52
C THR A 504 25.32 -18.23 -13.96
N THR A 505 24.83 -17.04 -14.22
CA THR A 505 24.52 -16.56 -15.58
C THR A 505 25.77 -16.44 -16.43
N ILE A 506 26.86 -15.89 -15.88
CA ILE A 506 28.14 -15.79 -16.56
C ILE A 506 28.72 -17.18 -16.86
N GLU A 507 28.70 -18.10 -15.89
CA GLU A 507 29.14 -19.47 -16.06
C GLU A 507 28.32 -20.22 -17.12
N SER A 508 27.00 -20.08 -17.10
CA SER A 508 26.09 -20.65 -18.11
C SER A 508 26.35 -20.07 -19.49
N TRP A 509 26.56 -18.75 -19.59
CA TRP A 509 26.94 -18.11 -20.86
C TRP A 509 28.30 -18.59 -21.38
N GLN A 510 29.30 -18.70 -20.53
CA GLN A 510 30.61 -19.22 -20.90
C GLN A 510 30.54 -20.69 -21.39
N ALA A 511 29.73 -21.51 -20.72
CA ALA A 511 29.47 -22.88 -21.13
C ALA A 511 28.77 -22.93 -22.50
N PHE A 512 27.73 -22.11 -22.69
CA PHE A 512 27.01 -21.99 -23.96
C PHE A 512 27.93 -21.56 -25.10
N VAL A 513 28.77 -20.55 -24.90
CA VAL A 513 29.73 -20.06 -25.88
C VAL A 513 30.77 -21.16 -26.22
N ALA A 514 31.23 -21.91 -25.21
CA ALA A 514 32.18 -22.99 -25.42
C ALA A 514 31.56 -24.15 -26.21
N GLU A 515 30.32 -24.51 -25.96
CA GLU A 515 29.58 -25.59 -26.60
C GLU A 515 29.21 -25.28 -28.06
N HIS A 516 28.84 -23.99 -28.34
CA HIS A 516 28.32 -23.56 -29.65
C HIS A 516 29.33 -22.75 -30.46
N ARG A 517 30.60 -22.76 -30.06
CA ARG A 517 31.65 -21.95 -30.72
C ARG A 517 31.77 -22.25 -32.21
N ASP A 518 31.59 -23.50 -32.60
CA ASP A 518 31.72 -23.95 -33.99
C ASP A 518 30.41 -23.81 -34.78
N ASP A 519 29.29 -23.57 -34.11
CA ASP A 519 27.94 -23.48 -34.70
C ASP A 519 27.47 -22.03 -34.95
N ILE A 520 28.10 -21.05 -34.31
CA ILE A 520 27.73 -19.65 -34.40
C ILE A 520 28.86 -18.85 -35.06
N ASP A 521 28.64 -18.41 -36.28
CA ASP A 521 29.64 -17.67 -37.07
C ASP A 521 30.16 -16.40 -36.35
N ALA A 522 29.34 -15.72 -35.55
CA ALA A 522 29.74 -14.57 -34.76
C ALA A 522 30.72 -14.86 -33.63
N LEU A 523 30.89 -16.13 -33.23
CA LEU A 523 31.84 -16.57 -32.20
C LEU A 523 33.16 -17.10 -32.80
N GLN A 524 33.27 -17.13 -34.13
CA GLN A 524 34.45 -17.59 -34.85
C GLN A 524 35.40 -16.44 -35.27
N ILE A 525 35.01 -15.18 -35.03
CA ILE A 525 35.83 -13.99 -35.27
C ILE A 525 36.68 -13.69 -34.04
#